data_514fafa100b48243bf50028b9e8d8051
#
_entry.id   514fafa100b48243bf50028b9e8d8051
#
_cell.length_a   1.000
_cell.length_b   1.000
_cell.length_c   1.000
_cell.angle_alpha   90.00
_cell.angle_beta   90.00
_cell.angle_gamma   90.00
#
_symmetry.space_group_name_H-M   'P 1'
#
loop_
_entity.id
_entity.type
_entity.pdbx_description
1 polymer ?
#
loop_
_entity_poly.entity_id
_entity_poly.type
_entity_poly.pdbx_seq_one_letter_code
_entity_poly.pdbx_strand_id
1 'polypeptide(L)'
;MKLIEPIYIIKQETRKKQYLELLLLGDEQESMIDRYLECGEMYVMLLTESGSPIGVAVVTDEGDDVCELKNIAISPSFQRHGYGKRFIAYLCQQYKGIKQIMQVGTGDSVQTTSFYRSCGFLYSHTIPNFFVDHYDHPILEEGKFCLLYTSPSPRD
;
A
#
# COMPACT_ATOMS: atom_id res chain seq x y z
N MET A 1 13.56 -29.45 12.90
CA MET A 1 13.01 -28.36 13.73
C MET A 1 12.09 -27.49 12.90
N LYS A 2 10.97 -27.18 13.46
CA LYS A 2 9.98 -26.36 12.78
C LYS A 2 10.26 -24.88 13.05
N LEU A 3 10.32 -24.08 11.99
CA LEU A 3 10.45 -22.64 12.14
C LEU A 3 9.09 -22.04 12.47
N ILE A 4 9.09 -21.15 13.43
CA ILE A 4 7.86 -20.44 13.84
C ILE A 4 7.95 -19.02 13.33
N GLU A 5 7.00 -18.64 12.45
CA GLU A 5 6.91 -17.28 11.98
C GLU A 5 6.38 -16.37 13.09
N PRO A 6 6.86 -15.12 13.14
CA PRO A 6 6.29 -14.17 14.10
C PRO A 6 4.80 -13.98 13.86
N ILE A 7 4.07 -13.84 14.94
CA ILE A 7 2.64 -13.55 14.88
C ILE A 7 2.46 -12.03 14.85
N TYR A 8 1.61 -11.56 13.98
CA TYR A 8 1.34 -10.15 13.85
C TYR A 8 -0.16 -9.89 13.80
N ILE A 9 -0.53 -8.64 14.05
CA ILE A 9 -1.88 -8.16 13.82
C ILE A 9 -1.82 -6.93 12.93
N ILE A 10 -2.90 -6.68 12.23
CA ILE A 10 -3.06 -5.45 11.44
C ILE A 10 -4.27 -4.73 12.02
N LYS A 11 -4.11 -3.45 12.34
CA LYS A 11 -5.20 -2.65 12.88
C LYS A 11 -5.20 -1.28 12.26
N GLN A 12 -6.36 -0.64 12.28
CA GLN A 12 -6.50 0.73 11.85
C GLN A 12 -5.92 1.65 12.91
N GLU A 13 -5.23 2.71 12.48
CA GLU A 13 -4.52 3.60 13.38
C GLU A 13 -4.98 5.04 13.19
N THR A 14 -5.26 5.73 14.29
CA THR A 14 -5.67 7.14 14.28
C THR A 14 -4.52 8.10 14.55
N ARG A 15 -3.48 7.66 15.25
CA ARG A 15 -2.29 8.48 15.50
C ARG A 15 -1.30 8.32 14.36
N LYS A 16 -1.63 8.90 13.24
CA LYS A 16 -1.00 8.56 11.98
C LYS A 16 0.47 8.93 11.89
N LYS A 17 0.84 10.10 12.42
CA LYS A 17 2.24 10.55 12.37
C LYS A 17 3.16 9.80 13.32
N GLN A 18 2.61 8.99 14.20
CA GLN A 18 3.41 8.16 15.09
C GLN A 18 4.37 7.24 14.34
N TYR A 19 4.01 6.87 13.11
CA TYR A 19 4.79 5.93 12.31
C TYR A 19 5.40 6.61 11.08
N LEU A 20 5.79 7.87 11.22
CA LEU A 20 6.30 8.64 10.09
C LEU A 20 7.52 7.99 9.44
N GLU A 21 8.40 7.39 10.23
CA GLU A 21 9.58 6.74 9.66
C GLU A 21 9.20 5.64 8.67
N LEU A 22 8.19 4.84 9.00
CA LEU A 22 7.72 3.81 8.09
C LEU A 22 7.02 4.42 6.87
N LEU A 23 6.23 5.46 7.08
CA LEU A 23 5.56 6.14 5.98
C LEU A 23 6.56 6.68 4.96
N LEU A 24 7.69 7.20 5.45
CA LEU A 24 8.73 7.75 4.57
C LEU A 24 9.44 6.67 3.75
N LEU A 25 9.37 5.42 4.15
CA LEU A 25 9.88 4.33 3.32
C LEU A 25 9.02 4.13 2.08
N GLY A 26 7.73 4.39 2.19
CA GLY A 26 6.80 4.22 1.08
C GLY A 26 6.63 5.47 0.22
N ASP A 27 6.93 6.63 0.79
CA ASP A 27 6.82 7.91 0.08
C ASP A 27 7.88 8.85 0.65
N GLU A 28 8.81 9.25 -0.18
CA GLU A 28 10.02 9.95 0.28
C GLU A 28 9.80 11.37 0.78
N GLN A 29 8.63 11.97 0.56
CA GLN A 29 8.38 13.36 0.95
C GLN A 29 7.24 13.44 1.95
N GLU A 30 7.54 14.01 3.12
CA GLU A 30 6.52 14.18 4.15
C GLU A 30 5.39 15.09 3.67
N SER A 31 5.70 16.09 2.87
CA SER A 31 4.66 17.00 2.33
C SER A 31 3.65 16.24 1.48
N MET A 32 4.09 15.22 0.77
CA MET A 32 3.18 14.39 -0.01
C MET A 32 2.36 13.48 0.89
N ILE A 33 2.99 12.92 1.91
CA ILE A 33 2.29 12.11 2.91
C ILE A 33 1.18 12.93 3.55
N ASP A 34 1.45 14.17 3.90
CA ASP A 34 0.46 15.06 4.52
C ASP A 34 -0.76 15.27 3.64
N ARG A 35 -0.61 15.21 2.33
CA ARG A 35 -1.71 15.44 1.41
C ARG A 35 -2.80 14.37 1.50
N TYR A 36 -2.42 13.14 1.83
CA TYR A 36 -3.40 12.05 1.86
C TYR A 36 -3.61 11.46 3.25
N LEU A 37 -2.73 11.74 4.21
CA LEU A 37 -2.76 11.06 5.48
C LEU A 37 -4.00 11.40 6.31
N GLU A 38 -4.38 12.68 6.34
CA GLU A 38 -5.53 13.11 7.13
C GLU A 38 -6.83 12.49 6.66
N CYS A 39 -7.04 12.46 5.35
CA CYS A 39 -8.28 11.93 4.80
C CYS A 39 -8.24 10.42 4.56
N GLY A 40 -7.06 9.83 4.61
CA GLY A 40 -6.90 8.40 4.37
C GLY A 40 -7.15 7.57 5.61
N GLU A 41 -7.38 6.30 5.38
CA GLU A 41 -7.43 5.32 6.45
C GLU A 41 -6.06 4.67 6.55
N MET A 42 -5.48 4.73 7.74
CA MET A 42 -4.15 4.19 7.99
C MET A 42 -4.24 2.88 8.76
N TYR A 43 -3.42 1.95 8.34
CA TYR A 43 -3.31 0.64 8.99
C TYR A 43 -1.87 0.42 9.39
N VAL A 44 -1.68 -0.29 10.49
CA VAL A 44 -0.35 -0.64 10.97
C VAL A 44 -0.30 -2.13 11.25
N MET A 45 0.82 -2.74 10.87
CA MET A 45 1.09 -4.14 11.15
C MET A 45 2.06 -4.19 12.33
N LEU A 46 1.64 -4.87 13.39
CA LEU A 46 2.39 -4.92 14.65
C LEU A 46 2.69 -6.37 15.00
N LEU A 47 3.89 -6.62 15.48
CA LEU A 47 4.19 -7.91 16.10
C LEU A 47 3.42 -8.03 17.41
N THR A 48 2.74 -9.15 17.62
CA THR A 48 1.91 -9.31 18.80
C THR A 48 2.72 -9.39 20.09
N GLU A 49 3.88 -10.02 20.02
CA GLU A 49 4.69 -10.24 21.21
C GLU A 49 5.31 -8.96 21.74
N SER A 50 5.91 -8.17 20.87
CA SER A 50 6.63 -6.96 21.28
C SER A 50 5.82 -5.68 21.09
N GLY A 51 4.78 -5.72 20.27
CA GLY A 51 4.06 -4.53 19.86
C GLY A 51 4.81 -3.68 18.86
N SER A 52 5.93 -4.19 18.33
CA SER A 52 6.74 -3.40 17.39
C SER A 52 6.05 -3.24 16.06
N PRO A 53 6.03 -2.01 15.51
CA PRO A 53 5.47 -1.78 14.18
C PRO A 53 6.43 -2.30 13.12
N ILE A 54 5.91 -3.10 12.19
CA ILE A 54 6.72 -3.64 11.11
C ILE A 54 6.22 -3.22 9.74
N GLY A 55 5.06 -2.59 9.67
CA GLY A 55 4.55 -2.10 8.40
C GLY A 55 3.42 -1.11 8.57
N VAL A 56 3.22 -0.29 7.55
CA VAL A 56 2.12 0.69 7.49
C VAL A 56 1.52 0.67 6.10
N ALA A 57 0.25 1.11 6.02
CA ALA A 57 -0.41 1.32 4.75
C ALA A 57 -1.44 2.42 4.91
N VAL A 58 -1.67 3.19 3.84
CA VAL A 58 -2.69 4.24 3.82
C VAL A 58 -3.54 4.06 2.57
N VAL A 59 -4.85 4.05 2.76
CA VAL A 59 -5.81 3.90 1.67
C VAL A 59 -6.74 5.09 1.70
N THR A 60 -6.97 5.69 0.55
CA THR A 60 -7.89 6.82 0.41
C THR A 60 -9.11 6.43 -0.40
N ASP A 61 -10.22 7.12 -0.14
CA ASP A 61 -11.44 7.01 -0.92
C ASP A 61 -11.32 8.00 -2.08
N GLU A 62 -11.34 7.49 -3.31
CA GLU A 62 -11.19 8.31 -4.51
C GLU A 62 -12.54 8.61 -5.18
N GLY A 63 -13.64 8.17 -4.56
CA GLY A 63 -14.95 8.32 -5.18
C GLY A 63 -15.22 7.26 -6.25
N ASP A 64 -16.44 7.22 -6.75
CA ASP A 64 -16.81 6.35 -7.87
C ASP A 64 -16.44 4.88 -7.67
N ASP A 65 -16.61 4.40 -6.44
CA ASP A 65 -16.30 3.01 -6.07
C ASP A 65 -14.81 2.67 -6.21
N VAL A 66 -13.94 3.67 -6.15
CA VAL A 66 -12.50 3.49 -6.25
C VAL A 66 -11.83 3.89 -4.95
N CYS A 67 -10.93 3.07 -4.45
CA CYS A 67 -10.01 3.46 -3.39
C CYS A 67 -8.58 3.34 -3.92
N GLU A 68 -7.67 4.03 -3.25
CA GLU A 68 -6.28 4.02 -3.69
C GLU A 68 -5.35 3.71 -2.54
N LEU A 69 -4.44 2.77 -2.79
CA LEU A 69 -3.36 2.47 -1.85
C LEU A 69 -2.28 3.52 -2.07
N LYS A 70 -2.24 4.51 -1.16
CA LYS A 70 -1.33 5.65 -1.28
C LYS A 70 0.05 5.37 -0.74
N ASN A 71 0.15 4.47 0.21
CA ASN A 71 1.43 4.17 0.86
C ASN A 71 1.35 2.76 1.41
N ILE A 72 2.40 2.00 1.19
CA ILE A 72 2.61 0.74 1.88
C ILE A 72 4.11 0.58 2.07
N ALA A 73 4.50 0.25 3.29
CA ALA A 73 5.91 0.08 3.60
C ALA A 73 6.07 -0.99 4.66
N ILE A 74 7.11 -1.79 4.51
CA ILE A 74 7.50 -2.82 5.47
C ILE A 74 8.88 -2.45 5.97
N SER A 75 9.07 -2.54 7.29
CA SER A 75 10.36 -2.29 7.91
C SER A 75 11.46 -3.12 7.24
N PRO A 76 12.66 -2.53 7.03
CA PRO A 76 13.71 -3.24 6.30
C PRO A 76 14.03 -4.63 6.82
N SER A 77 13.99 -4.83 8.14
CA SER A 77 14.28 -6.14 8.74
C SER A 77 13.25 -7.21 8.37
N PHE A 78 12.08 -6.79 7.92
CA PHE A 78 10.98 -7.70 7.62
C PHE A 78 10.64 -7.75 6.13
N GLN A 79 11.38 -7.05 5.30
CA GLN A 79 11.17 -7.09 3.86
C GLN A 79 11.60 -8.45 3.30
N ARG A 80 11.02 -8.82 2.15
CA ARG A 80 11.32 -10.05 1.43
C ARG A 80 10.91 -11.32 2.17
N HIS A 81 9.94 -11.19 3.07
CA HIS A 81 9.38 -12.34 3.80
C HIS A 81 7.88 -12.50 3.54
N GLY A 82 7.35 -11.76 2.56
CA GLY A 82 5.94 -11.87 2.19
C GLY A 82 4.99 -11.02 3.00
N TYR A 83 5.48 -10.17 3.90
CA TYR A 83 4.59 -9.35 4.73
C TYR A 83 3.85 -8.29 3.92
N GLY A 84 4.50 -7.70 2.93
CA GLY A 84 3.84 -6.71 2.07
C GLY A 84 2.66 -7.32 1.33
N LYS A 85 2.84 -8.51 0.79
CA LYS A 85 1.79 -9.21 0.08
C LYS A 85 0.64 -9.58 1.01
N ARG A 86 0.95 -10.03 2.22
CA ARG A 86 -0.07 -10.34 3.22
C ARG A 86 -0.82 -9.09 3.65
N PHE A 87 -0.12 -7.96 3.76
CA PHE A 87 -0.74 -6.70 4.11
C PHE A 87 -1.76 -6.30 3.02
N ILE A 88 -1.36 -6.40 1.76
CA ILE A 88 -2.25 -6.08 0.65
C ILE A 88 -3.46 -7.01 0.64
N ALA A 89 -3.26 -8.29 0.89
CA ALA A 89 -4.37 -9.24 0.96
C ALA A 89 -5.37 -8.84 2.05
N TYR A 90 -4.87 -8.41 3.20
CA TYR A 90 -5.72 -7.91 4.28
C TYR A 90 -6.52 -6.69 3.83
N LEU A 91 -5.85 -5.73 3.20
CA LEU A 91 -6.52 -4.52 2.74
C LEU A 91 -7.60 -4.85 1.70
N CYS A 92 -7.31 -5.76 0.80
CA CYS A 92 -8.29 -6.18 -0.19
C CYS A 92 -9.53 -6.76 0.47
N GLN A 93 -9.37 -7.53 1.54
CA GLN A 93 -10.50 -8.06 2.28
C GLN A 93 -11.31 -6.94 2.95
N GLN A 94 -10.62 -5.91 3.47
CA GLN A 94 -11.31 -4.81 4.13
C GLN A 94 -12.17 -4.01 3.16
N TYR A 95 -11.74 -3.85 1.93
CA TYR A 95 -12.43 -2.96 0.98
C TYR A 95 -13.29 -3.70 -0.03
N LYS A 96 -13.24 -5.01 -0.06
CA LYS A 96 -13.92 -5.82 -1.08
C LYS A 96 -15.43 -5.58 -1.14
N GLY A 97 -16.08 -5.37 -0.01
CA GLY A 97 -17.52 -5.13 0.02
C GLY A 97 -17.91 -3.67 -0.08
N ILE A 98 -16.95 -2.77 -0.13
CA ILE A 98 -17.18 -1.32 -0.05
C ILE A 98 -16.82 -0.64 -1.36
N LYS A 99 -15.75 -1.09 -2.00
CA LYS A 99 -15.25 -0.49 -3.25
C LYS A 99 -15.15 -1.56 -4.31
N GLN A 100 -15.33 -1.17 -5.57
CA GLN A 100 -15.18 -2.09 -6.70
C GLN A 100 -13.74 -2.20 -7.16
N ILE A 101 -12.96 -1.13 -7.02
CA ILE A 101 -11.60 -1.06 -7.54
C ILE A 101 -10.68 -0.54 -6.46
N MET A 102 -9.56 -1.21 -6.27
CA MET A 102 -8.41 -0.64 -5.56
C MET A 102 -7.32 -0.37 -6.59
N GLN A 103 -6.84 0.85 -6.61
CA GLN A 103 -5.75 1.21 -7.51
C GLN A 103 -4.51 1.59 -6.71
N VAL A 104 -3.37 1.56 -7.36
CA VAL A 104 -2.11 2.00 -6.79
C VAL A 104 -1.33 2.72 -7.88
N GLY A 105 -0.84 3.90 -7.54
CA GLY A 105 0.09 4.62 -8.42
C GLY A 105 1.50 4.18 -8.08
N THR A 106 2.28 3.85 -9.07
CA THR A 106 3.64 3.39 -8.85
C THR A 106 4.52 3.77 -10.02
N GLY A 107 5.82 3.81 -9.77
CA GLY A 107 6.78 3.91 -10.84
C GLY A 107 6.82 2.63 -11.67
N ASP A 108 7.57 2.66 -12.76
CA ASP A 108 7.62 1.53 -13.65
C ASP A 108 8.87 0.66 -13.44
N SER A 109 9.49 0.72 -12.27
CA SER A 109 10.58 -0.19 -11.98
C SER A 109 10.06 -1.62 -12.00
N VAL A 110 10.89 -2.53 -12.50
CA VAL A 110 10.50 -3.94 -12.62
C VAL A 110 10.16 -4.53 -11.26
N GLN A 111 10.91 -4.18 -10.24
CA GLN A 111 10.68 -4.71 -8.91
C GLN A 111 9.31 -4.30 -8.36
N THR A 112 8.97 -3.03 -8.49
CA THR A 112 7.71 -2.50 -7.97
C THR A 112 6.52 -3.06 -8.73
N THR A 113 6.60 -3.06 -10.06
CA THR A 113 5.49 -3.55 -10.88
C THR A 113 5.30 -5.04 -10.69
N SER A 114 6.40 -5.80 -10.58
CA SER A 114 6.31 -7.24 -10.34
C SER A 114 5.66 -7.54 -9.00
N PHE A 115 5.99 -6.74 -7.98
CA PHE A 115 5.39 -6.90 -6.67
C PHE A 115 3.88 -6.74 -6.75
N TYR A 116 3.41 -5.65 -7.36
CA TYR A 116 1.97 -5.40 -7.44
C TYR A 116 1.26 -6.42 -8.31
N ARG A 117 1.89 -6.87 -9.40
CA ARG A 117 1.32 -7.94 -10.22
C ARG A 117 1.20 -9.24 -9.42
N SER A 118 2.19 -9.54 -8.59
CA SER A 118 2.13 -10.74 -7.75
C SER A 118 1.02 -10.67 -6.72
N CYS A 119 0.60 -9.46 -6.35
CA CYS A 119 -0.52 -9.25 -5.43
C CYS A 119 -1.86 -9.26 -6.15
N GLY A 120 -1.85 -9.36 -7.48
CA GLY A 120 -3.08 -9.44 -8.24
C GLY A 120 -3.47 -8.18 -8.98
N PHE A 121 -2.69 -7.12 -8.86
CA PHE A 121 -2.98 -5.89 -9.57
C PHE A 121 -2.63 -6.03 -11.04
N LEU A 122 -3.44 -5.40 -11.88
CA LEU A 122 -3.22 -5.39 -13.32
C LEU A 122 -2.93 -3.96 -13.75
N TYR A 123 -2.01 -3.81 -14.68
CA TYR A 123 -1.69 -2.50 -15.23
C TYR A 123 -2.94 -1.93 -15.90
N SER A 124 -3.29 -0.71 -15.55
CA SER A 124 -4.49 -0.06 -16.05
C SER A 124 -4.16 1.01 -17.07
N HIS A 125 -3.32 1.95 -16.69
CA HIS A 125 -2.97 3.05 -17.58
C HIS A 125 -1.78 3.81 -17.03
N THR A 126 -1.15 4.61 -17.90
CA THR A 126 -0.11 5.54 -17.51
C THR A 126 -0.74 6.91 -17.29
N ILE A 127 -0.30 7.59 -16.24
CA ILE A 127 -0.77 8.95 -15.95
C ILE A 127 0.40 9.89 -16.20
N PRO A 128 0.44 10.54 -17.36
CA PRO A 128 1.52 11.45 -17.70
C PRO A 128 1.62 12.57 -16.67
N ASN A 129 2.83 12.91 -16.29
CA ASN A 129 3.12 14.03 -15.40
C ASN A 129 2.55 13.93 -14.00
N PHE A 130 2.05 12.75 -13.60
CA PHE A 130 1.49 12.62 -12.26
C PHE A 130 2.51 13.00 -11.19
N PHE A 131 3.71 12.41 -11.28
CA PHE A 131 4.72 12.67 -10.26
C PHE A 131 5.33 14.06 -10.40
N VAL A 132 5.42 14.58 -11.63
CA VAL A 132 5.93 15.93 -11.86
C VAL A 132 5.02 16.96 -11.20
N ASP A 133 3.71 16.77 -11.31
CA ASP A 133 2.73 17.71 -10.79
C ASP A 133 2.64 17.71 -9.27
N HIS A 134 2.97 16.61 -8.63
CA HIS A 134 2.71 16.42 -7.20
C HIS A 134 3.96 16.35 -6.33
N TYR A 135 5.14 16.18 -6.91
CA TYR A 135 6.39 16.04 -6.17
C TYR A 135 7.33 17.21 -6.47
N ASP A 136 8.24 17.49 -5.53
CA ASP A 136 9.19 18.59 -5.66
C ASP A 136 10.19 18.39 -6.79
N HIS A 137 10.41 17.16 -7.18
CA HIS A 137 11.35 16.81 -8.23
C HIS A 137 10.71 15.82 -9.20
N PRO A 138 11.18 15.82 -10.45
CA PRO A 138 10.59 14.90 -11.42
C PRO A 138 10.85 13.43 -11.05
N ILE A 139 9.84 12.63 -11.18
CA ILE A 139 9.95 11.19 -11.12
C ILE A 139 9.54 10.70 -12.50
N LEU A 140 10.46 10.02 -13.18
CA LEU A 140 10.25 9.68 -14.59
C LEU A 140 9.25 8.57 -14.82
N GLU A 141 8.98 7.79 -13.79
CA GLU A 141 8.17 6.60 -13.91
C GLU A 141 6.80 6.84 -13.29
N GLU A 142 5.77 6.51 -14.03
CA GLU A 142 4.41 6.75 -13.57
C GLU A 142 3.48 5.72 -14.17
N GLY A 143 2.55 5.26 -13.37
CA GLY A 143 1.59 4.29 -13.81
C GLY A 143 0.54 4.01 -12.76
N LYS A 144 -0.53 3.40 -13.19
CA LYS A 144 -1.61 3.02 -12.32
C LYS A 144 -1.89 1.54 -12.47
N PHE A 145 -1.93 0.86 -11.35
CA PHE A 145 -2.33 -0.55 -11.30
C PHE A 145 -3.64 -0.66 -10.56
N CYS A 146 -4.52 -1.52 -11.02
CA CYS A 146 -5.85 -1.66 -10.45
C CYS A 146 -6.18 -3.10 -10.14
N LEU A 147 -6.94 -3.29 -9.09
CA LEU A 147 -7.52 -4.56 -8.74
C LEU A 147 -9.04 -4.40 -8.73
N LEU A 148 -9.73 -5.23 -9.52
CA LEU A 148 -11.19 -5.21 -9.60
C LEU A 148 -11.74 -6.24 -8.61
N TYR A 149 -12.51 -5.76 -7.64
CA TYR A 149 -13.07 -6.64 -6.61
C TYR A 149 -14.27 -7.43 -7.10
N THR A 150 -15.02 -6.88 -8.06
CA THR A 150 -16.25 -7.49 -8.51
C THR A 150 -16.06 -8.49 -9.64
N SER A 151 -14.91 -8.45 -10.28
CA SER A 151 -14.62 -9.35 -11.40
C SER A 151 -14.11 -10.68 -10.86
N PRO A 152 -14.53 -11.79 -11.47
CA PRO A 152 -13.90 -13.07 -11.16
C PRO A 152 -12.43 -12.99 -11.47
N SER A 153 -11.61 -13.54 -10.61
CA SER A 153 -10.17 -13.51 -10.76
C SER A 153 -9.64 -14.94 -10.79
N PRO A 154 -8.62 -15.19 -11.61
CA PRO A 154 -8.00 -16.52 -11.58
C PRO A 154 -7.46 -16.91 -10.22
N ARG A 155 -7.37 -15.95 -9.32
CA ARG A 155 -6.86 -16.19 -7.96
C ARG A 155 -7.96 -16.47 -6.96
N ASP A 156 -9.18 -16.26 -7.33
CA ASP A 156 -10.31 -16.49 -6.42
C ASP A 156 -10.54 -17.99 -6.20
#